data_ae855126f022b4838235bad2483fdd6b
#
_entry.id   ae855126f022b4838235bad2483fdd6b
#
_cell.length_a   1.000
_cell.length_b   1.000
_cell.length_c   1.000
_cell.angle_alpha   90.00
_cell.angle_beta   90.00
_cell.angle_gamma   90.00
#
_symmetry.space_group_name_H-M   'P 1'
#
loop_
_entity.id
_entity.type
_entity.pdbx_description
1 polymer ?
#
loop_
_entity_poly.entity_id
_entity_poly.type
_entity_poly.pdbx_seq_one_letter_code
_entity_poly.pdbx_strand_id
1 'polypeptide(L)'
;LHGIKRTLGTRQKAKKPILINDLKLIIKAIDKEKIRDKALILIGFSGGFRRSELVNIYYDDIEFVQEGVKILVKRSKTDQSGEGSIKAIPYFDNQEFCPVIALKNYINKRFSNINEGKIFDISDKSVALIIKRYAERAGLDSSKYAGHSLRSGFATTAAEFGAE
;
A
#
# COMPACT_ATOMS: atom_id res chain seq x y z
N LEU A 1 1.34 -38.02 0.17
CA LEU A 1 2.39 -37.49 -0.71
C LEU A 1 1.95 -36.33 -1.54
N HIS A 2 0.73 -36.36 -2.10
CA HIS A 2 0.20 -35.21 -2.83
C HIS A 2 0.03 -34.00 -1.94
N GLY A 3 -0.42 -34.17 -0.70
CA GLY A 3 -0.56 -33.10 0.24
C GLY A 3 0.74 -32.40 0.57
N ILE A 4 1.82 -33.19 0.74
CA ILE A 4 3.16 -32.66 1.02
C ILE A 4 3.66 -31.83 -0.15
N LYS A 5 3.53 -32.33 -1.36
CA LYS A 5 3.93 -31.61 -2.57
C LYS A 5 3.18 -30.29 -2.72
N ARG A 6 1.86 -30.31 -2.47
CA ARG A 6 1.05 -29.07 -2.53
C ARG A 6 1.50 -28.06 -1.50
N THR A 7 1.77 -28.50 -0.28
CA THR A 7 2.23 -27.61 0.79
C THR A 7 3.56 -26.98 0.44
N LEU A 8 4.51 -27.76 -0.05
CA LEU A 8 5.81 -27.24 -0.47
C LEU A 8 5.67 -26.30 -1.67
N GLY A 9 4.86 -26.65 -2.67
CA GLY A 9 4.61 -25.79 -3.81
C GLY A 9 3.95 -24.48 -3.41
N THR A 10 3.00 -24.51 -2.46
CA THR A 10 2.35 -23.32 -1.94
C THR A 10 3.35 -22.43 -1.19
N ARG A 11 4.22 -23.01 -0.37
CA ARG A 11 5.26 -22.26 0.35
C ARG A 11 6.23 -21.59 -0.61
N GLN A 12 6.65 -22.28 -1.66
CA GLN A 12 7.57 -21.74 -2.66
C GLN A 12 6.96 -20.56 -3.43
N LYS A 13 5.62 -20.57 -3.57
CA LYS A 13 4.90 -19.49 -4.24
C LYS A 13 4.53 -18.35 -3.31
N ALA A 14 4.71 -18.52 -2.00
CA ALA A 14 4.42 -17.46 -1.04
C ALA A 14 5.34 -16.27 -1.27
N LYS A 15 4.75 -15.07 -1.31
CA LYS A 15 5.51 -13.84 -1.53
C LYS A 15 5.99 -13.25 -0.22
N LYS A 16 7.12 -12.54 -0.27
CA LYS A 16 7.70 -11.91 0.90
C LYS A 16 6.94 -10.64 1.29
N PRO A 17 6.83 -10.36 2.60
CA PRO A 17 6.44 -9.02 3.03
C PRO A 17 7.52 -8.00 2.66
N ILE A 18 7.11 -6.75 2.40
CA ILE A 18 8.06 -5.65 2.27
C ILE A 18 8.39 -5.17 3.67
N LEU A 19 9.64 -5.32 4.08
CA LEU A 19 10.12 -4.81 5.36
C LEU A 19 10.58 -3.36 5.22
N ILE A 20 10.73 -2.65 6.34
CA ILE A 20 11.02 -1.21 6.33
C ILE A 20 12.25 -0.86 5.50
N ASN A 21 13.34 -1.61 5.65
CA ASN A 21 14.58 -1.32 4.90
C ASN A 21 14.36 -1.48 3.40
N ASP A 22 13.64 -2.51 2.98
CA ASP A 22 13.33 -2.74 1.57
C ASP A 22 12.35 -1.68 1.06
N LEU A 23 11.37 -1.27 1.88
CA LEU A 23 10.46 -0.18 1.54
C LEU A 23 11.23 1.10 1.22
N LYS A 24 12.20 1.45 2.04
CA LYS A 24 13.03 2.64 1.82
C LYS A 24 13.79 2.57 0.52
N LEU A 25 14.35 1.40 0.19
CA LEU A 25 15.06 1.18 -1.08
C LEU A 25 14.10 1.33 -2.25
N ILE A 26 12.90 0.76 -2.15
CA ILE A 26 11.87 0.85 -3.19
C ILE A 26 11.46 2.31 -3.41
N ILE A 27 11.19 3.05 -2.34
CA ILE A 27 10.79 4.46 -2.45
C ILE A 27 11.89 5.31 -3.10
N LYS A 28 13.15 5.08 -2.74
CA LYS A 28 14.28 5.80 -3.34
C LYS A 28 14.46 5.48 -4.83
N ALA A 29 13.99 4.32 -5.28
CA ALA A 29 14.07 3.92 -6.68
C ALA A 29 12.98 4.56 -7.55
N ILE A 30 12.00 5.21 -6.95
CA ILE A 30 10.88 5.85 -7.67
C ILE A 30 11.33 7.23 -8.18
N ASP A 31 11.15 7.47 -9.48
CA ASP A 31 11.45 8.77 -10.08
C ASP A 31 10.58 9.86 -9.44
N LYS A 32 11.13 11.05 -9.29
CA LYS A 32 10.47 12.17 -8.58
C LYS A 32 9.12 12.55 -9.17
N GLU A 33 8.95 12.42 -10.49
CA GLU A 33 7.69 12.73 -11.15
C GLU A 33 6.62 11.63 -11.00
N LYS A 34 6.99 10.44 -10.55
CA LYS A 34 6.06 9.33 -10.35
C LYS A 34 5.40 9.39 -8.98
N ILE A 35 4.74 10.51 -8.71
CA ILE A 35 4.16 10.79 -7.39
C ILE A 35 2.99 9.86 -7.04
N ARG A 36 2.25 9.38 -8.05
CA ARG A 36 1.19 8.38 -7.82
C ARG A 36 1.77 7.09 -7.25
N ASP A 37 2.82 6.58 -7.86
CA ASP A 37 3.43 5.31 -7.45
C ASP A 37 4.00 5.40 -6.03
N LYS A 38 4.62 6.52 -5.70
CA LYS A 38 5.12 6.77 -4.35
C LYS A 38 3.99 6.79 -3.32
N ALA A 39 2.93 7.53 -3.60
CA ALA A 39 1.77 7.60 -2.72
C ALA A 39 1.10 6.23 -2.55
N LEU A 40 0.95 5.50 -3.65
CA LEU A 40 0.36 4.16 -3.65
C LEU A 40 1.10 3.21 -2.70
N ILE A 41 2.41 3.15 -2.83
CA ILE A 41 3.24 2.23 -2.06
C ILE A 41 3.27 2.65 -0.58
N LEU A 42 3.46 3.93 -0.30
CA LEU A 42 3.52 4.42 1.07
C LEU A 42 2.19 4.28 1.80
N ILE A 43 1.08 4.61 1.15
CA ILE A 43 -0.27 4.44 1.73
C ILE A 43 -0.58 2.95 1.92
N GLY A 44 -0.31 2.13 0.93
CA GLY A 44 -0.56 0.70 1.01
C GLY A 44 0.17 0.03 2.15
N PHE A 45 1.44 0.37 2.34
CA PHE A 45 2.24 -0.14 3.45
C PHE A 45 1.75 0.43 4.80
N SER A 46 1.65 1.75 4.91
CA SER A 46 1.36 2.41 6.19
C SER A 46 -0.05 2.13 6.70
N GLY A 47 -0.99 1.91 5.82
CA GLY A 47 -2.36 1.53 6.19
C GLY A 47 -2.62 0.03 6.20
N GLY A 48 -1.66 -0.77 5.78
CA GLY A 48 -1.85 -2.23 5.69
C GLY A 48 -2.98 -2.61 4.74
N PHE A 49 -3.09 -1.92 3.61
CA PHE A 49 -4.17 -2.15 2.66
C PHE A 49 -3.99 -3.43 1.86
N ARG A 50 -5.10 -4.14 1.64
CA ARG A 50 -5.18 -5.11 0.55
C ARG A 50 -5.19 -4.35 -0.77
N ARG A 51 -4.64 -4.96 -1.83
CA ARG A 51 -4.59 -4.29 -3.14
C ARG A 51 -5.98 -3.89 -3.65
N SER A 52 -7.00 -4.72 -3.42
CA SER A 52 -8.37 -4.41 -3.80
C SER A 52 -8.94 -3.22 -3.03
N GLU A 53 -8.60 -3.08 -1.76
CA GLU A 53 -8.99 -1.93 -0.93
C GLU A 53 -8.33 -0.66 -1.44
N LEU A 54 -7.03 -0.76 -1.74
CA LEU A 54 -6.22 0.38 -2.17
C LEU A 54 -6.74 1.01 -3.46
N VAL A 55 -7.10 0.19 -4.45
CA VAL A 55 -7.63 0.69 -5.74
C VAL A 55 -9.09 1.13 -5.66
N ASN A 56 -9.77 0.85 -4.56
CA ASN A 56 -11.15 1.25 -4.35
C ASN A 56 -11.30 2.45 -3.40
N ILE A 57 -10.23 3.16 -3.13
CA ILE A 57 -10.30 4.43 -2.40
C ILE A 57 -10.78 5.51 -3.35
N TYR A 58 -11.86 6.22 -2.96
CA TYR A 58 -12.39 7.35 -3.71
C TYR A 58 -12.01 8.66 -3.02
N TYR A 59 -12.10 9.74 -3.76
CA TYR A 59 -11.79 11.07 -3.25
C TYR A 59 -12.52 11.38 -1.94
N ASP A 60 -13.82 11.05 -1.88
CA ASP A 60 -14.65 11.31 -0.71
C ASP A 60 -14.34 10.42 0.50
N ASP A 61 -13.54 9.37 0.32
CA ASP A 61 -13.14 8.48 1.40
C ASP A 61 -11.97 9.04 2.22
N ILE A 62 -11.38 10.16 1.79
CA ILE A 62 -10.17 10.72 2.39
C ILE A 62 -10.50 11.98 3.17
N GLU A 63 -10.03 12.03 4.40
CA GLU A 63 -10.11 13.20 5.26
C GLU A 63 -8.73 13.52 5.83
N PHE A 64 -8.15 14.63 5.43
CA PHE A 64 -6.91 15.11 6.05
C PHE A 64 -7.24 15.82 7.35
N VAL A 65 -6.52 15.47 8.40
CA VAL A 65 -6.66 16.04 9.74
C VAL A 65 -5.31 16.56 10.21
N GLN A 66 -5.26 17.23 11.34
CA GLN A 66 -4.02 17.78 11.87
C GLN A 66 -2.96 16.70 12.08
N GLU A 67 -3.34 15.54 12.57
CA GLU A 67 -2.43 14.43 12.91
C GLU A 67 -2.01 13.61 11.69
N GLY A 68 -2.74 13.68 10.58
CA GLY A 68 -2.45 12.86 9.41
C GLY A 68 -3.62 12.76 8.45
N VAL A 69 -3.97 11.54 8.05
CA VAL A 69 -5.07 11.27 7.13
C VAL A 69 -5.92 10.10 7.63
N LYS A 70 -7.23 10.24 7.48
CA LYS A 70 -8.19 9.17 7.71
C LYS A 70 -8.73 8.69 6.37
N ILE A 71 -8.73 7.38 6.16
CA ILE A 71 -9.19 6.78 4.93
C ILE A 71 -10.27 5.76 5.25
N LEU A 72 -11.46 5.96 4.69
CA LEU A 72 -12.56 5.02 4.81
C LEU A 72 -12.30 3.83 3.90
N VAL A 73 -12.22 2.63 4.50
CA VAL A 73 -12.18 1.37 3.78
C VAL A 73 -13.60 0.84 3.72
N LYS A 74 -14.15 0.83 2.51
CA LYS A 74 -15.53 0.41 2.31
C LYS A 74 -15.69 -1.08 2.59
N ARG A 75 -16.92 -1.46 2.82
CA ARG A 75 -17.34 -2.83 3.10
C ARG A 75 -16.69 -3.84 2.17
N SER A 76 -16.02 -4.83 2.74
CA SER A 76 -15.59 -6.03 2.02
C SER A 76 -16.65 -7.13 2.15
N LYS A 77 -16.51 -8.20 1.38
CA LYS A 77 -17.40 -9.37 1.48
C LYS A 77 -17.41 -10.00 2.86
N THR A 78 -16.36 -9.79 3.64
CA THR A 78 -16.20 -10.33 4.99
C THR A 78 -16.70 -9.38 6.08
N ASP A 79 -17.02 -8.15 5.72
CA ASP A 79 -17.56 -7.17 6.69
C ASP A 79 -19.06 -7.36 6.83
N GLN A 80 -19.46 -8.03 7.90
CA GLN A 80 -20.86 -8.34 8.16
C GLN A 80 -21.69 -7.12 8.61
N SER A 81 -21.05 -6.13 9.22
CA SER A 81 -21.75 -4.91 9.64
C SER A 81 -22.10 -3.99 8.47
N GLY A 82 -21.36 -4.08 7.39
CA GLY A 82 -21.57 -3.25 6.23
C GLY A 82 -21.12 -1.80 6.37
N GLU A 83 -20.56 -1.43 7.49
CA GLU A 83 -20.17 -0.04 7.79
C GLU A 83 -18.78 0.34 7.28
N GLY A 84 -17.94 -0.64 6.98
CA GLY A 84 -16.55 -0.40 6.63
C GLY A 84 -15.72 -0.08 7.87
N SER A 85 -14.52 0.40 7.66
CA SER A 85 -13.60 0.77 8.73
C SER A 85 -12.79 1.99 8.31
N ILE A 86 -12.24 2.69 9.30
CA ILE A 86 -11.39 3.86 9.04
C ILE A 86 -9.95 3.50 9.40
N LYS A 87 -9.05 3.76 8.45
CA LYS A 87 -7.61 3.65 8.70
C LYS A 87 -7.06 5.05 8.92
N ALA A 88 -6.42 5.26 10.06
CA ALA A 88 -5.77 6.52 10.41
C ALA A 88 -4.27 6.37 10.21
N ILE A 89 -3.68 7.24 9.41
CA ILE A 89 -2.25 7.21 9.11
C ILE A 89 -1.65 8.54 9.56
N PRO A 90 -0.69 8.53 10.50
CA PRO A 90 -0.10 9.76 11.00
C PRO A 90 0.98 10.30 10.05
N TYR A 91 1.35 11.56 10.24
CA TYR A 91 2.56 12.10 9.64
C TYR A 91 3.78 11.37 10.19
N PHE A 92 4.75 11.13 9.31
CA PHE A 92 6.05 10.59 9.69
C PHE A 92 7.05 11.74 9.82
N ASP A 93 8.02 11.57 10.70
CA ASP A 93 9.07 12.59 10.89
C ASP A 93 9.90 12.77 9.63
N ASN A 94 10.25 11.69 8.97
CA ASN A 94 10.99 11.76 7.71
C ASN A 94 10.02 12.02 6.55
N GLN A 95 10.07 13.24 6.01
CA GLN A 95 9.16 13.67 4.95
C GLN A 95 9.28 12.84 3.67
N GLU A 96 10.48 12.33 3.36
CA GLU A 96 10.70 11.50 2.18
C GLU A 96 9.86 10.23 2.19
N PHE A 97 9.62 9.69 3.38
CA PHE A 97 8.86 8.44 3.55
C PHE A 97 7.49 8.67 4.19
N CYS A 98 7.03 9.92 4.25
CA CYS A 98 5.75 10.22 4.86
C CYS A 98 4.60 9.91 3.89
N PRO A 99 3.71 8.97 4.23
CA PRO A 99 2.57 8.61 3.37
C PRO A 99 1.59 9.77 3.22
N VAL A 100 1.39 10.57 4.25
CA VAL A 100 0.43 11.68 4.23
C VAL A 100 0.88 12.77 3.26
N ILE A 101 2.15 13.15 3.32
CA ILE A 101 2.72 14.16 2.41
C ILE A 101 2.67 13.65 0.97
N ALA A 102 3.05 12.39 0.74
CA ALA A 102 3.01 11.79 -0.59
C ALA A 102 1.59 11.78 -1.16
N LEU A 103 0.60 11.44 -0.33
CA LEU A 103 -0.79 11.41 -0.76
C LEU A 103 -1.32 12.82 -1.05
N LYS A 104 -1.02 13.79 -0.19
CA LYS A 104 -1.40 15.20 -0.43
C LYS A 104 -0.86 15.72 -1.75
N ASN A 105 0.42 15.51 -2.00
CA ASN A 105 1.07 15.97 -3.23
C ASN A 105 0.41 15.35 -4.46
N TYR A 106 0.13 14.07 -4.40
CA TYR A 106 -0.52 13.36 -5.49
C TYR A 106 -1.94 13.86 -5.73
N ILE A 107 -2.74 13.99 -4.67
CA ILE A 107 -4.12 14.47 -4.77
C ILE A 107 -4.17 15.90 -5.30
N ASN A 108 -3.33 16.78 -4.80
CA ASN A 108 -3.30 18.17 -5.24
C ASN A 108 -3.00 18.29 -6.73
N LYS A 109 -2.13 17.42 -7.26
CA LYS A 109 -1.81 17.43 -8.68
C LYS A 109 -2.93 16.81 -9.52
N ARG A 110 -3.48 15.67 -9.09
CA ARG A 110 -4.47 14.94 -9.87
C ARG A 110 -5.86 15.59 -9.84
N PHE A 111 -6.25 16.13 -8.69
CA PHE A 111 -7.60 16.62 -8.45
C PHE A 111 -7.68 18.14 -8.39
N SER A 112 -6.81 18.84 -9.11
CA SER A 112 -6.80 20.31 -9.11
C SER A 112 -8.13 20.92 -9.58
N ASN A 113 -8.86 20.23 -10.46
CA ASN A 113 -10.10 20.72 -11.05
C ASN A 113 -11.30 19.79 -10.85
N ILE A 114 -11.09 18.60 -10.31
CA ILE A 114 -12.11 17.56 -10.16
C ILE A 114 -11.97 16.95 -8.77
N ASN A 115 -13.03 16.98 -7.99
CA ASN A 115 -13.01 16.49 -6.59
C ASN A 115 -13.82 15.20 -6.44
N GLU A 116 -13.74 14.32 -7.43
CA GLU A 116 -14.45 13.04 -7.40
C GLU A 116 -13.68 11.95 -8.14
N GLY A 117 -14.03 10.71 -7.88
CA GLY A 117 -13.46 9.56 -8.54
C GLY A 117 -12.44 8.81 -7.68
N LYS A 118 -11.91 7.74 -8.27
CA LYS A 118 -10.91 6.91 -7.59
C LYS A 118 -9.58 7.65 -7.47
N ILE A 119 -8.97 7.54 -6.31
CA ILE A 119 -7.66 8.13 -6.03
C ILE A 119 -6.60 7.48 -6.92
N PHE A 120 -6.54 6.15 -6.91
CA PHE A 120 -5.63 5.39 -7.76
C PHE A 120 -6.46 4.69 -8.84
N ASP A 121 -6.56 5.32 -9.99
CA ASP A 121 -7.38 4.81 -11.11
C ASP A 121 -6.60 3.76 -11.90
N ILE A 122 -6.33 2.64 -11.23
CA ILE A 122 -5.62 1.49 -11.78
C ILE A 122 -6.30 0.20 -11.32
N SER A 123 -6.02 -0.90 -12.00
CA SER A 123 -6.53 -2.21 -11.56
C SER A 123 -5.72 -2.74 -10.37
N ASP A 124 -6.32 -3.65 -9.61
CA ASP A 124 -5.62 -4.28 -8.48
C ASP A 124 -4.40 -5.08 -8.93
N LYS A 125 -4.43 -5.64 -10.14
CA LYS A 125 -3.29 -6.34 -10.75
C LYS A 125 -2.12 -5.39 -11.00
N SER A 126 -2.41 -4.14 -11.35
CA SER A 126 -1.37 -3.12 -11.59
C SER A 126 -0.58 -2.82 -10.33
N VAL A 127 -1.17 -2.97 -9.15
CA VAL A 127 -0.46 -2.74 -7.88
C VAL A 127 0.74 -3.68 -7.77
N ALA A 128 0.56 -4.97 -8.07
CA ALA A 128 1.65 -5.94 -8.04
C ALA A 128 2.75 -5.60 -9.04
N LEU A 129 2.36 -5.17 -10.24
CA LEU A 129 3.32 -4.79 -11.29
C LEU A 129 4.15 -3.56 -10.88
N ILE A 130 3.51 -2.59 -10.24
CA ILE A 130 4.18 -1.39 -9.74
C ILE A 130 5.21 -1.76 -8.68
N ILE A 131 4.82 -2.58 -7.71
CA ILE A 131 5.71 -3.04 -6.63
C ILE A 131 6.91 -3.78 -7.22
N LYS A 132 6.68 -4.70 -8.14
CA LYS A 132 7.75 -5.47 -8.78
C LYS A 132 8.72 -4.59 -9.56
N ARG A 133 8.19 -3.59 -10.29
CA ARG A 133 9.02 -2.65 -11.05
C ARG A 133 10.03 -1.94 -10.17
N TYR A 134 9.57 -1.40 -9.06
CA TYR A 134 10.46 -0.62 -8.18
C TYR A 134 11.31 -1.51 -7.27
N ALA A 135 10.85 -2.71 -6.93
CA ALA A 135 11.69 -3.71 -6.27
C ALA A 135 12.89 -4.06 -7.15
N GLU A 136 12.65 -4.30 -8.45
CA GLU A 136 13.70 -4.60 -9.41
C GLU A 136 14.68 -3.44 -9.56
N ARG A 137 14.18 -2.22 -9.68
CA ARG A 137 15.02 -1.01 -9.75
C ARG A 137 15.85 -0.80 -8.49
N ALA A 138 15.31 -1.21 -7.35
CA ALA A 138 16.00 -1.11 -6.06
C ALA A 138 17.07 -2.20 -5.86
N GLY A 139 17.22 -3.11 -6.82
CA GLY A 139 18.16 -4.21 -6.72
C GLY A 139 17.66 -5.39 -5.91
N LEU A 140 16.36 -5.43 -5.62
CA LEU A 140 15.73 -6.54 -4.92
C LEU A 140 15.24 -7.59 -5.92
N ASP A 141 15.03 -8.81 -5.46
CA ASP A 141 14.46 -9.88 -6.28
C ASP A 141 12.95 -9.66 -6.45
N SER A 142 12.55 -9.09 -7.58
CA SER A 142 11.16 -8.71 -7.85
C SER A 142 10.20 -9.91 -7.85
N SER A 143 10.70 -11.13 -8.12
CA SER A 143 9.87 -12.33 -8.11
C SER A 143 9.32 -12.67 -6.71
N LYS A 144 9.94 -12.14 -5.66
CA LYS A 144 9.55 -12.41 -4.26
C LYS A 144 8.46 -11.47 -3.75
N TYR A 145 8.05 -10.46 -4.53
CA TYR A 145 7.07 -9.47 -4.11
C TYR A 145 5.82 -9.51 -4.98
N ALA A 146 4.70 -9.13 -4.40
CA ALA A 146 3.41 -9.10 -5.07
C ALA A 146 2.50 -8.07 -4.38
N GLY A 147 1.23 -7.97 -4.81
CA GLY A 147 0.29 -7.02 -4.23
C GLY A 147 0.04 -7.19 -2.74
N HIS A 148 0.20 -8.41 -2.20
CA HIS A 148 0.06 -8.67 -0.76
C HIS A 148 1.25 -8.22 0.07
N SER A 149 2.38 -7.91 -0.56
CA SER A 149 3.63 -7.59 0.14
C SER A 149 3.53 -6.33 0.98
N LEU A 150 2.72 -5.36 0.57
CA LEU A 150 2.48 -4.13 1.34
C LEU A 150 1.77 -4.44 2.65
N ARG A 151 0.64 -5.15 2.58
CA ARG A 151 -0.14 -5.50 3.75
C ARG A 151 0.64 -6.44 4.68
N SER A 152 1.30 -7.44 4.12
CA SER A 152 2.14 -8.36 4.90
C SER A 152 3.28 -7.62 5.59
N GLY A 153 3.89 -6.64 4.91
CA GLY A 153 4.94 -5.80 5.48
C GLY A 153 4.47 -4.98 6.65
N PHE A 154 3.29 -4.38 6.53
CA PHE A 154 2.66 -3.66 7.64
C PHE A 154 2.43 -4.58 8.85
N ALA A 155 1.83 -5.75 8.64
CA ALA A 155 1.53 -6.69 9.70
C ALA A 155 2.80 -7.18 10.40
N THR A 156 3.84 -7.50 9.64
CA THR A 156 5.13 -7.94 10.19
C THR A 156 5.79 -6.83 11.01
N THR A 157 5.83 -5.62 10.48
CA THR A 157 6.41 -4.47 11.17
C THR A 157 5.66 -4.16 12.45
N ALA A 158 4.32 -4.16 12.40
CA ALA A 158 3.49 -3.91 13.58
C ALA A 158 3.77 -4.95 14.67
N ALA A 159 3.89 -6.23 14.31
CA ALA A 159 4.19 -7.30 15.24
C ALA A 159 5.58 -7.12 15.89
N GLU A 160 6.58 -6.71 15.11
CA GLU A 160 7.94 -6.47 15.61
C GLU A 160 7.99 -5.34 16.63
N PHE A 161 7.15 -4.31 16.46
CA PHE A 161 7.09 -3.17 17.39
C PHE A 161 6.01 -3.35 18.46
N GLY A 162 5.39 -4.53 18.57
CA GLY A 162 4.39 -4.80 19.59
C GLY A 162 3.06 -4.10 19.39
N ALA A 163 2.79 -3.56 18.21
CA ALA A 163 1.50 -2.95 17.88
C ALA A 163 0.46 -4.02 17.58
N GLU A 164 -0.78 -3.81 18.03
CA GLU A 164 -1.89 -4.72 17.80
C GLU A 164 -2.90 -4.17 16.80
#